data_6fdefa805151db745763f59db49eeb0d
#
_entry.id   6fdefa805151db745763f59db49eeb0d
#
_cell.length_a   1.000
_cell.length_b   1.000
_cell.length_c   1.000
_cell.angle_alpha   90.00
_cell.angle_beta   90.00
_cell.angle_gamma   90.00
#
_symmetry.space_group_name_H-M   'P 1'
#
loop_
_entity.id
_entity.type
_entity.pdbx_description
1 polymer ?
#
loop_
_entity_poly.entity_id
_entity_poly.type
_entity_poly.pdbx_seq_one_letter_code
_entity_poly.pdbx_strand_id
1 'polypeptide(L)'
;SEPRSGPAILAPMRGRNKENGGMLADEGRRERSRHGRGACRGRPRGPAWQNVRMSYLVLARKWRPKRFAELVGQEHVVRALTNALDTGRVHHAFLFTGTRGVGKTTIARIFAKSLNCERGTSAEPCGECNSCRDIDAGRFIDLLEIDAASNTGVDDVREVIDNAQYMPSRGRVKVYLIDEVHMLSKQAFNALLKTLEEPPGHVK
;
A
#
# COMPACT_ATOMS: atom_id res chain seq x y z
N SER A 1 -24.75 41.33 -33.06
CA SER A 1 -23.37 41.75 -33.35
C SER A 1 -22.41 40.83 -32.55
N GLU A 2 -22.07 39.73 -33.15
CA GLU A 2 -20.95 38.87 -32.71
C GLU A 2 -19.63 39.40 -33.27
N PRO A 3 -18.52 39.22 -32.62
CA PRO A 3 -17.25 39.06 -33.30
C PRO A 3 -16.74 37.63 -33.22
N ARG A 4 -16.56 37.03 -34.39
CA ARG A 4 -15.81 35.80 -34.64
C ARG A 4 -14.34 36.03 -34.33
N SER A 5 -13.73 35.15 -33.54
CA SER A 5 -12.29 35.00 -33.45
C SER A 5 -11.91 33.59 -33.94
N GLY A 6 -11.09 33.57 -35.00
CA GLY A 6 -10.65 32.39 -35.71
C GLY A 6 -9.52 31.63 -34.99
N PRO A 7 -9.13 30.46 -35.52
CA PRO A 7 -8.25 29.52 -34.84
C PRO A 7 -6.77 29.90 -34.93
N ALA A 8 -6.08 29.83 -33.83
CA ALA A 8 -4.62 29.95 -33.74
C ALA A 8 -3.94 28.67 -34.23
N ILE A 9 -3.12 28.80 -35.26
CA ILE A 9 -2.27 27.78 -35.84
C ILE A 9 -1.03 27.61 -34.99
N LEU A 10 -0.82 26.44 -34.42
CA LEU A 10 0.44 26.10 -33.77
C LEU A 10 1.38 25.46 -34.78
N ALA A 11 2.56 26.08 -34.97
CA ALA A 11 3.66 25.58 -35.78
C ALA A 11 4.52 24.57 -34.98
N PRO A 12 5.12 23.55 -35.64
CA PRO A 12 5.92 22.55 -34.94
C PRO A 12 7.35 23.03 -34.70
N MET A 13 7.84 22.88 -33.47
CA MET A 13 9.26 23.09 -33.15
C MET A 13 10.08 21.85 -33.53
N ARG A 14 11.05 22.10 -34.41
CA ARG A 14 12.05 21.14 -34.91
C ARG A 14 13.00 20.72 -33.78
N GLY A 15 13.25 19.43 -33.74
CA GLY A 15 14.33 18.82 -33.00
C GLY A 15 15.73 19.26 -33.48
N ARG A 16 16.65 19.32 -32.55
CA ARG A 16 18.07 19.49 -32.84
C ARG A 16 18.82 18.26 -32.30
N ASN A 17 19.15 17.37 -33.25
CA ASN A 17 20.22 16.36 -33.10
C ASN A 17 21.55 17.07 -32.84
N LYS A 18 22.33 16.56 -31.89
CA LYS A 18 23.77 16.69 -31.87
C LYS A 18 24.38 15.30 -31.78
N GLU A 19 24.74 14.81 -32.94
CA GLU A 19 25.86 13.89 -33.14
C GLU A 19 27.17 14.64 -32.95
N ASN A 20 28.12 13.97 -32.34
CA ASN A 20 29.57 14.05 -32.54
C ASN A 20 30.20 13.14 -31.48
N GLY A 21 30.91 12.08 -31.77
CA GLY A 21 31.92 11.95 -32.81
C GLY A 21 33.29 11.85 -32.18
N GLY A 22 33.97 10.73 -32.40
CA GLY A 22 35.43 10.63 -32.37
C GLY A 22 35.99 10.06 -31.08
N MET A 23 36.41 8.78 -31.03
CA MET A 23 37.63 8.25 -31.63
C MET A 23 38.91 8.56 -30.83
N LEU A 24 39.59 7.53 -30.46
CA LEU A 24 40.95 7.06 -30.50
C LEU A 24 41.46 6.50 -29.16
N ALA A 25 41.66 5.23 -29.14
CA ALA A 25 42.84 4.42 -28.88
C ALA A 25 44.02 5.09 -28.14
N ASP A 26 44.45 4.48 -27.04
CA ASP A 26 45.88 4.33 -26.78
C ASP A 26 46.16 3.01 -26.05
N GLU A 27 47.02 2.25 -26.70
CA GLU A 27 47.65 1.05 -26.22
C GLU A 27 48.77 1.41 -25.25
N GLY A 28 48.70 0.94 -24.03
CA GLY A 28 49.77 1.11 -23.03
C GLY A 28 50.11 -0.21 -22.35
N ARG A 29 50.70 -1.09 -23.11
CA ARG A 29 51.43 -2.29 -22.66
C ARG A 29 52.57 -1.91 -21.73
N ARG A 30 52.52 -2.29 -20.45
CA ARG A 30 53.75 -2.45 -19.63
C ARG A 30 53.70 -3.74 -18.83
N GLU A 31 54.65 -4.55 -19.19
CA GLU A 31 55.09 -5.78 -18.56
C GLU A 31 55.68 -5.58 -17.16
N ARG A 32 55.52 -6.66 -16.39
CA ARG A 32 56.40 -7.19 -15.33
C ARG A 32 56.52 -6.45 -14.00
N SER A 33 56.08 -7.13 -12.97
CA SER A 33 57.05 -7.73 -12.03
C SER A 33 56.44 -8.84 -11.18
N ARG A 34 57.01 -9.99 -11.34
CA ARG A 34 56.84 -11.14 -10.42
C ARG A 34 57.64 -10.81 -9.15
N HIS A 35 56.97 -10.65 -8.01
CA HIS A 35 57.63 -10.81 -6.72
C HIS A 35 56.64 -11.23 -5.65
N GLY A 36 56.97 -12.30 -4.94
CA GLY A 36 56.59 -12.49 -3.54
C GLY A 36 55.35 -13.34 -3.27
N ARG A 37 55.55 -14.68 -3.25
CA ARG A 37 54.63 -15.54 -2.50
C ARG A 37 54.78 -15.26 -1.00
N GLY A 38 54.01 -14.34 -0.49
CA GLY A 38 53.81 -14.17 0.94
C GLY A 38 52.62 -15.05 1.39
N ALA A 39 52.93 -16.13 2.08
CA ALA A 39 51.91 -16.94 2.77
C ALA A 39 51.22 -16.07 3.82
N CYS A 40 50.08 -15.53 3.49
CA CYS A 40 49.18 -14.92 4.47
C CYS A 40 48.69 -16.02 5.40
N ARG A 41 49.30 -16.13 6.57
CA ARG A 41 48.83 -16.88 7.71
C ARG A 41 47.38 -16.44 7.98
N GLY A 42 46.44 -17.41 7.90
CA GLY A 42 45.03 -17.18 8.14
C GLY A 42 44.81 -16.50 9.49
N ARG A 43 44.27 -15.34 9.48
CA ARG A 43 43.67 -14.73 10.68
C ARG A 43 42.57 -15.66 11.14
N PRO A 44 42.47 -15.98 12.44
CA PRO A 44 41.35 -16.74 12.97
C PRO A 44 40.09 -15.92 12.66
N ARG A 45 39.14 -16.54 11.96
CA ARG A 45 37.79 -15.97 11.75
C ARG A 45 37.20 -15.84 13.14
N GLY A 46 37.09 -14.61 13.62
CA GLY A 46 36.34 -14.31 14.82
C GLY A 46 34.91 -14.87 14.70
N PRO A 47 34.23 -15.13 15.83
CA PRO A 47 32.91 -15.72 15.81
C PRO A 47 32.03 -14.90 14.88
N ALA A 48 31.43 -15.60 13.91
CA ALA A 48 30.46 -14.99 13.01
C ALA A 48 29.34 -14.44 13.91
N TRP A 49 29.29 -13.13 14.03
CA TRP A 49 28.18 -12.43 14.64
C TRP A 49 26.97 -12.80 13.79
N GLN A 50 26.27 -13.83 14.19
CA GLN A 50 24.96 -14.12 13.66
C GLN A 50 24.15 -12.88 13.95
N ASN A 51 23.80 -12.13 12.89
CA ASN A 51 22.82 -11.07 12.93
C ASN A 51 21.49 -11.71 13.35
N VAL A 52 21.31 -11.87 14.65
CA VAL A 52 20.00 -12.09 15.23
C VAL A 52 19.24 -10.79 14.90
N ARG A 53 18.52 -10.80 13.78
CA ARG A 53 17.51 -9.80 13.50
C ARG A 53 16.48 -9.92 14.62
N MET A 54 16.74 -9.25 15.73
CA MET A 54 15.70 -8.96 16.69
C MET A 54 14.70 -8.08 15.94
N SER A 55 13.64 -8.70 15.42
CA SER A 55 12.49 -7.98 14.93
C SER A 55 11.88 -7.30 16.16
N TYR A 56 12.29 -6.05 16.40
CA TYR A 56 11.75 -5.23 17.47
C TYR A 56 10.30 -4.92 17.10
N LEU A 57 9.40 -5.77 17.56
CA LEU A 57 7.97 -5.57 17.36
C LEU A 57 7.52 -4.49 18.36
N VAL A 58 7.18 -3.32 17.84
CA VAL A 58 6.66 -2.20 18.67
C VAL A 58 5.48 -2.71 19.50
N LEU A 59 5.49 -2.47 20.82
CA LEU A 59 4.48 -2.97 21.76
C LEU A 59 3.05 -2.66 21.29
N ALA A 60 2.82 -1.45 20.77
CA ALA A 60 1.53 -1.04 20.21
C ALA A 60 1.04 -1.94 19.06
N ARG A 61 1.95 -2.57 18.32
CA ARG A 61 1.63 -3.51 17.24
C ARG A 61 1.35 -4.91 17.78
N LYS A 62 2.09 -5.30 18.84
CA LYS A 62 1.93 -6.60 19.51
C LYS A 62 0.57 -6.72 20.20
N TRP A 63 0.12 -5.65 20.85
CA TRP A 63 -1.11 -5.59 21.64
C TRP A 63 -2.29 -4.98 20.89
N ARG A 64 -2.21 -4.91 19.56
CA ARG A 64 -3.33 -4.42 18.74
C ARG A 64 -4.51 -5.40 18.85
N PRO A 65 -5.73 -4.91 19.20
CA PRO A 65 -6.93 -5.75 19.21
C PRO A 65 -7.14 -6.48 17.90
N LYS A 66 -7.55 -7.72 17.98
CA LYS A 66 -7.74 -8.60 16.81
C LYS A 66 -9.21 -8.93 16.56
N ARG A 67 -10.08 -8.65 17.51
CA ARG A 67 -11.53 -8.88 17.44
C ARG A 67 -12.28 -7.64 17.91
N PHE A 68 -13.52 -7.49 17.46
CA PHE A 68 -14.36 -6.37 17.89
C PHE A 68 -14.60 -6.37 19.40
N ALA A 69 -14.72 -7.54 20.03
CA ALA A 69 -14.91 -7.68 21.47
C ALA A 69 -13.74 -7.17 22.31
N GLU A 70 -12.55 -7.05 21.74
CA GLU A 70 -11.35 -6.52 22.42
C GLU A 70 -11.25 -4.99 22.35
N LEU A 71 -12.15 -4.32 21.60
CA LEU A 71 -12.16 -2.87 21.44
C LEU A 71 -12.87 -2.22 22.62
N VAL A 72 -12.21 -1.25 23.23
CA VAL A 72 -12.74 -0.48 24.35
C VAL A 72 -13.07 0.95 23.89
N GLY A 73 -14.23 1.46 24.30
CA GLY A 73 -14.61 2.86 24.10
C GLY A 73 -15.17 3.20 22.70
N GLN A 74 -15.41 2.18 21.83
CA GLN A 74 -16.00 2.36 20.50
C GLN A 74 -17.24 1.51 20.27
N GLU A 75 -18.03 1.27 21.32
CA GLU A 75 -19.17 0.34 21.29
C GLU A 75 -20.21 0.67 20.23
N HIS A 76 -20.47 1.96 19.98
CA HIS A 76 -21.43 2.40 18.97
C HIS A 76 -20.97 2.05 17.54
N VAL A 77 -19.66 2.20 17.24
CA VAL A 77 -19.09 1.84 15.94
C VAL A 77 -19.09 0.34 15.76
N VAL A 78 -18.66 -0.40 16.79
CA VAL A 78 -18.66 -1.87 16.79
C VAL A 78 -20.05 -2.39 16.55
N ARG A 79 -21.07 -1.89 17.24
CA ARG A 79 -22.46 -2.30 17.06
C ARG A 79 -22.97 -2.03 15.65
N ALA A 80 -22.65 -0.87 15.08
CA ALA A 80 -23.06 -0.54 13.72
C ALA A 80 -22.41 -1.48 12.68
N LEU A 81 -21.11 -1.77 12.82
CA LEU A 81 -20.40 -2.69 11.92
C LEU A 81 -20.86 -4.13 12.07
N THR A 82 -21.10 -4.59 13.31
CA THR A 82 -21.63 -5.93 13.59
C THR A 82 -22.99 -6.10 12.93
N ASN A 83 -23.90 -5.17 13.12
CA ASN A 83 -25.23 -5.21 12.48
C ASN A 83 -25.14 -5.22 10.95
N ALA A 84 -24.21 -4.45 10.35
CA ALA A 84 -24.01 -4.44 8.91
C ALA A 84 -23.50 -5.80 8.39
N LEU A 85 -22.62 -6.45 9.14
CA LEU A 85 -22.09 -7.78 8.81
C LEU A 85 -23.15 -8.86 8.94
N ASP A 86 -23.92 -8.85 10.04
CA ASP A 86 -24.94 -9.87 10.34
C ASP A 86 -26.14 -9.77 9.38
N THR A 87 -26.50 -8.56 8.96
CA THR A 87 -27.58 -8.35 7.99
C THR A 87 -27.12 -8.49 6.53
N GLY A 88 -25.81 -8.65 6.28
CA GLY A 88 -25.24 -8.69 4.94
C GLY A 88 -25.31 -7.35 4.18
N ARG A 89 -25.72 -6.28 4.85
CA ARG A 89 -25.84 -4.94 4.26
C ARG A 89 -24.58 -4.13 4.48
N VAL A 90 -23.49 -4.56 3.83
CA VAL A 90 -22.20 -3.89 3.89
C VAL A 90 -22.09 -2.87 2.78
N HIS A 91 -22.06 -1.60 3.12
CA HIS A 91 -21.81 -0.52 2.17
C HIS A 91 -20.44 -0.68 1.48
N HIS A 92 -20.30 -0.05 0.32
CA HIS A 92 -19.05 -0.06 -0.43
C HIS A 92 -17.95 0.82 0.20
N ALA A 93 -18.33 1.85 0.96
CA ALA A 93 -17.38 2.73 1.62
C ALA A 93 -17.80 3.06 3.05
N PHE A 94 -16.82 3.15 3.95
CA PHE A 94 -16.98 3.54 5.35
C PHE A 94 -15.98 4.65 5.68
N LEU A 95 -16.45 5.69 6.34
CA LEU A 95 -15.61 6.77 6.82
C LEU A 95 -15.48 6.72 8.34
N PHE A 96 -14.29 6.43 8.83
CA PHE A 96 -13.97 6.44 10.25
C PHE A 96 -13.39 7.81 10.64
N THR A 97 -14.10 8.55 11.48
CA THR A 97 -13.70 9.86 11.98
C THR A 97 -13.34 9.78 13.47
N GLY A 98 -12.52 10.71 13.93
CA GLY A 98 -12.13 10.80 15.34
C GLY A 98 -10.68 11.20 15.51
N THR A 99 -10.28 11.46 16.75
CA THR A 99 -8.92 11.88 17.11
C THR A 99 -7.88 10.78 16.82
N ARG A 100 -6.62 11.16 16.77
CA ARG A 100 -5.53 10.20 16.53
C ARG A 100 -5.44 9.24 17.74
N GLY A 101 -5.19 7.97 17.47
CA GLY A 101 -5.01 6.95 18.51
C GLY A 101 -6.29 6.24 18.97
N VAL A 102 -7.49 6.65 18.56
CA VAL A 102 -8.77 5.97 18.93
C VAL A 102 -8.98 4.61 18.28
N GLY A 103 -8.04 4.13 17.45
CA GLY A 103 -8.12 2.79 16.87
C GLY A 103 -8.83 2.69 15.52
N LYS A 104 -9.02 3.77 14.77
CA LYS A 104 -9.65 3.78 13.44
C LYS A 104 -9.08 2.70 12.50
N THR A 105 -7.76 2.70 12.32
CA THR A 105 -7.06 1.72 11.49
C THR A 105 -7.20 0.29 12.03
N THR A 106 -7.28 0.12 13.35
CA THR A 106 -7.51 -1.19 13.97
C THR A 106 -8.90 -1.72 13.67
N ILE A 107 -9.94 -0.88 13.81
CA ILE A 107 -11.32 -1.23 13.48
C ILE A 107 -11.43 -1.61 12.00
N ALA A 108 -10.84 -0.82 11.11
CA ALA A 108 -10.86 -1.08 9.68
C ALA A 108 -10.20 -2.42 9.32
N ARG A 109 -9.08 -2.79 9.96
CA ARG A 109 -8.44 -4.11 9.77
C ARG A 109 -9.28 -5.26 10.28
N ILE A 110 -9.92 -5.12 11.46
CA ILE A 110 -10.82 -6.14 11.99
C ILE A 110 -12.02 -6.31 11.03
N PHE A 111 -12.54 -5.21 10.51
CA PHE A 111 -13.62 -5.24 9.53
C PHE A 111 -13.20 -5.93 8.22
N ALA A 112 -12.02 -5.62 7.68
CA ALA A 112 -11.47 -6.31 6.52
C ALA A 112 -11.30 -7.82 6.76
N LYS A 113 -10.89 -8.20 7.97
CA LYS A 113 -10.80 -9.60 8.39
C LYS A 113 -12.17 -10.28 8.43
N SER A 114 -13.18 -9.59 8.96
CA SER A 114 -14.56 -10.09 9.00
C SER A 114 -15.14 -10.33 7.60
N LEU A 115 -14.82 -9.48 6.63
CA LEU A 115 -15.24 -9.63 5.24
C LEU A 115 -14.56 -10.79 4.51
N ASN A 116 -13.26 -11.01 4.77
CA ASN A 116 -12.42 -11.97 4.06
C ASN A 116 -12.15 -13.27 4.82
N CYS A 117 -12.81 -13.50 5.95
CA CYS A 117 -12.65 -14.74 6.71
C CYS A 117 -13.13 -15.95 5.90
N GLU A 118 -12.32 -17.01 5.81
CA GLU A 118 -12.66 -18.22 5.04
C GLU A 118 -13.91 -18.94 5.58
N ARG A 119 -14.22 -18.81 6.88
CA ARG A 119 -15.44 -19.37 7.50
C ARG A 119 -16.73 -18.64 7.12
N GLY A 120 -16.63 -17.46 6.53
CA GLY A 120 -17.78 -16.64 6.15
C GLY A 120 -17.62 -15.19 6.58
N THR A 121 -18.49 -14.33 6.03
CA THR A 121 -18.59 -12.95 6.50
C THR A 121 -19.36 -12.97 7.83
N SER A 122 -18.72 -12.52 8.90
CA SER A 122 -19.34 -12.48 10.23
C SER A 122 -18.70 -11.40 11.09
N ALA A 123 -19.40 -10.97 12.12
CA ALA A 123 -18.87 -10.05 13.13
C ALA A 123 -17.68 -10.65 13.91
N GLU A 124 -17.59 -11.98 13.97
CA GLU A 124 -16.53 -12.69 14.66
C GLU A 124 -15.65 -13.47 13.68
N PRO A 125 -14.57 -12.83 13.13
CA PRO A 125 -13.63 -13.54 12.30
C PRO A 125 -12.90 -14.63 13.09
N CYS A 126 -12.65 -15.80 12.47
CA CYS A 126 -12.09 -16.94 13.18
C CYS A 126 -10.68 -16.70 13.76
N GLY A 127 -9.88 -15.82 13.16
CA GLY A 127 -8.50 -15.53 13.59
C GLY A 127 -7.46 -16.61 13.25
N GLU A 128 -7.88 -17.77 12.74
CA GLU A 128 -7.02 -18.95 12.53
C GLU A 128 -6.77 -19.27 11.06
N CYS A 129 -7.70 -18.94 10.16
CA CYS A 129 -7.55 -19.19 8.73
C CYS A 129 -6.40 -18.37 8.12
N ASN A 130 -5.97 -18.74 6.94
CA ASN A 130 -4.84 -18.07 6.28
C ASN A 130 -5.12 -16.58 6.04
N SER A 131 -6.33 -16.25 5.57
CA SER A 131 -6.74 -14.85 5.36
C SER A 131 -6.68 -14.04 6.65
N CYS A 132 -7.18 -14.57 7.78
CA CYS A 132 -7.13 -13.88 9.07
C CYS A 132 -5.68 -13.66 9.55
N ARG A 133 -4.83 -14.69 9.42
CA ARG A 133 -3.42 -14.61 9.82
C ARG A 133 -2.63 -13.62 8.96
N ASP A 134 -2.87 -13.63 7.65
CA ASP A 134 -2.18 -12.74 6.71
C ASP A 134 -2.61 -11.28 6.91
N ILE A 135 -3.88 -11.02 7.22
CA ILE A 135 -4.37 -9.67 7.58
C ILE A 135 -3.73 -9.20 8.90
N ASP A 136 -3.68 -10.06 9.93
CA ASP A 136 -3.03 -9.72 11.21
C ASP A 136 -1.53 -9.45 11.03
N ALA A 137 -0.88 -10.16 10.12
CA ALA A 137 0.52 -9.96 9.76
C ALA A 137 0.77 -8.79 8.80
N GLY A 138 -0.29 -8.17 8.23
CA GLY A 138 -0.19 -7.10 7.23
C GLY A 138 0.39 -7.59 5.89
N ARG A 139 0.12 -8.83 5.49
CA ARG A 139 0.63 -9.46 4.25
C ARG A 139 -0.49 -9.94 3.32
N PHE A 140 -1.72 -9.60 3.62
CA PHE A 140 -2.85 -10.02 2.81
C PHE A 140 -2.92 -9.20 1.52
N ILE A 141 -2.86 -9.86 0.37
CA ILE A 141 -2.75 -9.22 -0.95
C ILE A 141 -3.98 -8.36 -1.28
N ASP A 142 -5.17 -8.80 -0.87
CA ASP A 142 -6.43 -8.11 -1.17
C ASP A 142 -6.81 -7.06 -0.10
N LEU A 143 -5.90 -6.74 0.84
CA LEU A 143 -5.99 -5.60 1.74
C LEU A 143 -4.86 -4.62 1.45
N LEU A 144 -5.17 -3.54 0.76
CA LEU A 144 -4.22 -2.48 0.43
C LEU A 144 -4.37 -1.34 1.44
N GLU A 145 -3.30 -1.09 2.16
CA GLU A 145 -3.22 0.03 3.12
C GLU A 145 -2.41 1.15 2.49
N ILE A 146 -3.04 2.29 2.35
CA ILE A 146 -2.48 3.49 1.71
C ILE A 146 -2.46 4.59 2.75
N ASP A 147 -1.27 5.07 3.06
CA ASP A 147 -1.10 6.28 3.86
C ASP A 147 -1.11 7.49 2.94
N ALA A 148 -2.20 8.27 2.98
CA ALA A 148 -2.34 9.45 2.14
C ALA A 148 -1.35 10.56 2.49
N ALA A 149 -0.72 10.52 3.67
CA ALA A 149 0.34 11.46 4.02
C ALA A 149 1.63 11.20 3.23
N SER A 150 1.90 9.92 2.91
CA SER A 150 3.06 9.50 2.12
C SER A 150 2.78 9.45 0.62
N ASN A 151 1.51 9.18 0.22
CA ASN A 151 1.07 9.00 -1.15
C ASN A 151 0.04 10.07 -1.51
N THR A 152 0.47 11.31 -1.62
CA THR A 152 -0.39 12.48 -1.90
C THR A 152 -0.65 12.68 -3.39
N GLY A 153 0.09 11.99 -4.25
CA GLY A 153 0.09 12.16 -5.70
C GLY A 153 -1.19 11.67 -6.37
N VAL A 154 -1.49 12.25 -7.53
CA VAL A 154 -2.61 11.81 -8.38
C VAL A 154 -2.30 10.47 -9.01
N ASP A 155 -1.03 10.23 -9.34
CA ASP A 155 -0.61 9.02 -10.03
C ASP A 155 -0.67 7.79 -9.09
N ASP A 156 -0.34 7.98 -7.80
CA ASP A 156 -0.50 6.93 -6.77
C ASP A 156 -1.96 6.50 -6.64
N VAL A 157 -2.88 7.49 -6.62
CA VAL A 157 -4.33 7.21 -6.53
C VAL A 157 -4.87 6.58 -7.83
N ARG A 158 -4.35 6.94 -8.99
CA ARG A 158 -4.73 6.30 -10.26
C ARG A 158 -4.33 4.83 -10.30
N GLU A 159 -3.12 4.49 -9.82
CA GLU A 159 -2.69 3.10 -9.70
C GLU A 159 -3.64 2.29 -8.81
N VAL A 160 -4.10 2.89 -7.71
CA VAL A 160 -5.10 2.29 -6.82
C VAL A 160 -6.42 2.05 -7.53
N ILE A 161 -6.91 3.04 -8.29
CA ILE A 161 -8.16 2.95 -9.05
C ILE A 161 -8.06 1.87 -10.14
N ASP A 162 -6.95 1.83 -10.88
CA ASP A 162 -6.72 0.83 -11.91
C ASP A 162 -6.65 -0.58 -11.30
N ASN A 163 -5.98 -0.71 -10.16
CA ASN A 163 -5.94 -1.98 -9.42
C ASN A 163 -7.31 -2.41 -8.91
N ALA A 164 -8.20 -1.46 -8.56
CA ALA A 164 -9.55 -1.75 -8.08
C ALA A 164 -10.44 -2.44 -9.13
N GLN A 165 -10.14 -2.30 -10.42
CA GLN A 165 -10.91 -2.94 -11.49
C GLN A 165 -10.71 -4.46 -11.54
N TYR A 166 -9.60 -4.96 -11.01
CA TYR A 166 -9.30 -6.39 -11.02
C TYR A 166 -9.93 -7.11 -9.82
N MET A 167 -10.42 -8.32 -10.07
CA MET A 167 -10.98 -9.18 -9.02
C MET A 167 -9.96 -9.49 -7.92
N PRO A 168 -10.42 -9.74 -6.67
CA PRO A 168 -9.55 -10.15 -5.60
C PRO A 168 -8.84 -11.48 -5.92
N SER A 169 -7.59 -11.63 -5.48
CA SER A 169 -6.78 -12.81 -5.78
C SER A 169 -7.08 -13.99 -4.85
N ARG A 170 -7.35 -13.74 -3.58
CA ARG A 170 -7.59 -14.77 -2.55
C ARG A 170 -8.80 -14.47 -1.68
N GLY A 171 -9.08 -13.19 -1.47
CA GLY A 171 -10.21 -12.73 -0.65
C GLY A 171 -11.54 -12.84 -1.38
N ARG A 172 -12.61 -12.60 -0.64
CA ARG A 172 -13.95 -12.42 -1.23
C ARG A 172 -14.12 -11.02 -1.80
N VAL A 173 -13.53 -10.06 -1.12
CA VAL A 173 -13.57 -8.65 -1.48
C VAL A 173 -12.18 -8.05 -1.37
N LYS A 174 -11.89 -7.10 -2.24
CA LYS A 174 -10.70 -6.29 -2.20
C LYS A 174 -10.99 -5.06 -1.32
N VAL A 175 -10.17 -4.86 -0.28
CA VAL A 175 -10.37 -3.79 0.70
C VAL A 175 -9.26 -2.76 0.57
N TYR A 176 -9.65 -1.51 0.41
CA TYR A 176 -8.74 -0.36 0.39
C TYR A 176 -8.89 0.43 1.69
N LEU A 177 -7.83 0.49 2.46
CA LEU A 177 -7.75 1.26 3.68
C LEU A 177 -6.91 2.49 3.43
N ILE A 178 -7.56 3.64 3.34
CA ILE A 178 -6.89 4.93 3.12
C ILE A 178 -6.82 5.65 4.46
N ASP A 179 -5.62 5.72 5.02
CA ASP A 179 -5.38 6.45 6.27
C ASP A 179 -5.07 7.92 5.96
N GLU A 180 -5.48 8.83 6.86
CA GLU A 180 -5.28 10.29 6.74
C GLU A 180 -5.76 10.88 5.39
N VAL A 181 -6.92 10.42 4.89
CA VAL A 181 -7.49 10.80 3.59
C VAL A 181 -7.52 12.32 3.31
N HIS A 182 -7.56 13.14 4.36
CA HIS A 182 -7.53 14.60 4.24
C HIS A 182 -6.19 15.16 3.73
N MET A 183 -5.14 14.34 3.70
CA MET A 183 -3.82 14.71 3.16
C MET A 183 -3.73 14.54 1.64
N LEU A 184 -4.71 13.91 1.00
CA LEU A 184 -4.75 13.79 -0.46
C LEU A 184 -4.85 15.15 -1.12
N SER A 185 -4.17 15.31 -2.26
CA SER A 185 -4.34 16.49 -3.12
C SER A 185 -5.77 16.56 -3.64
N LYS A 186 -6.27 17.77 -3.93
CA LYS A 186 -7.62 17.94 -4.50
C LYS A 186 -7.84 17.13 -5.79
N GLN A 187 -6.81 17.01 -6.61
CA GLN A 187 -6.86 16.24 -7.86
C GLN A 187 -6.94 14.74 -7.60
N ALA A 188 -6.14 14.21 -6.66
CA ALA A 188 -6.18 12.83 -6.23
C ALA A 188 -7.55 12.47 -5.62
N PHE A 189 -8.06 13.34 -4.76
CA PHE A 189 -9.38 13.18 -4.16
C PHE A 189 -10.50 13.15 -5.21
N ASN A 190 -10.48 14.07 -6.19
CA ASN A 190 -11.46 14.09 -7.28
C ASN A 190 -11.39 12.82 -8.16
N ALA A 191 -10.19 12.29 -8.39
CA ALA A 191 -10.05 11.02 -9.11
C ALA A 191 -10.70 9.85 -8.35
N LEU A 192 -10.56 9.85 -7.01
CA LEU A 192 -11.14 8.82 -6.15
C LEU A 192 -12.66 8.88 -6.09
N LEU A 193 -13.26 10.08 -6.13
CA LEU A 193 -14.72 10.27 -6.03
C LEU A 193 -15.48 9.45 -7.07
N LYS A 194 -15.01 9.41 -8.31
CA LYS A 194 -15.66 8.63 -9.37
C LYS A 194 -15.75 7.13 -9.02
N THR A 195 -14.69 6.59 -8.45
CA THR A 195 -14.67 5.17 -8.02
C THR A 195 -15.52 4.94 -6.78
N LEU A 196 -15.65 5.95 -5.90
CA LEU A 196 -16.52 5.88 -4.73
C LEU A 196 -18.00 5.97 -5.09
N GLU A 197 -18.37 6.69 -6.15
CA GLU A 197 -19.75 6.79 -6.63
C GLU A 197 -20.21 5.49 -7.30
N GLU A 198 -19.34 4.89 -8.11
CA GLU A 198 -19.63 3.66 -8.86
C GLU A 198 -18.54 2.59 -8.62
N PRO A 199 -18.43 2.05 -7.41
CA PRO A 199 -17.41 1.06 -7.12
C PRO A 199 -17.76 -0.31 -7.73
N PRO A 200 -16.75 -1.08 -8.16
CA PRO A 200 -16.94 -2.49 -8.49
C PRO A 200 -17.50 -3.26 -7.30
N GLY A 201 -18.40 -4.22 -7.52
CA GLY A 201 -19.09 -4.94 -6.44
C GLY A 201 -18.17 -5.69 -5.48
N HIS A 202 -16.96 -6.03 -5.92
CA HIS A 202 -15.93 -6.73 -5.15
C HIS A 202 -15.00 -5.80 -4.36
N VAL A 203 -15.18 -4.48 -4.45
CA VAL A 203 -14.36 -3.46 -3.78
C VAL A 203 -15.08 -2.90 -2.55
N LYS A 204 -14.35 -2.72 -1.48
CA LYS A 204 -14.77 -2.08 -0.24
C LYS A 204 -13.73 -1.09 0.28
#